data_5aabd868ee8bd56a625716dcb283e259
#
_entry.id   5aabd868ee8bd56a625716dcb283e259
#
_cell.length_a   1.000
_cell.length_b   1.000
_cell.length_c   1.000
_cell.angle_alpha   90.00
_cell.angle_beta   90.00
_cell.angle_gamma   90.00
#
_symmetry.space_group_name_H-M   'P 1'
#
loop_
_entity.id
_entity.type
_entity.pdbx_description
1 polymer ?
#
loop_
_entity_poly.entity_id
_entity_poly.type
_entity_poly.pdbx_seq_one_letter_code
_entity_poly.pdbx_strand_id
1 'polypeptide(L)'
;NQDEVLAVAYEYTYAGQVYQVGEFSTDASESLKAPATLLLKLLKSTNNAPNRKNRGTWDLMMKNVYSIGANQMSSERFELYIQYRNDSVGTDMQYLMEGDIKGKQLIRVMNLDRLDSRNNTAPDGRFDYVEGYTAVSSTGRIIFPVLEPFGSHLEKAIGNPAIAEKY
;
A
#
# COMPACT_ATOMS: atom_id res chain seq x y z
N ASN A 1 -1.01 1.34 14.36
CA ASN A 1 -2.39 1.49 14.80
C ASN A 1 -3.16 2.44 13.89
N GLN A 2 -4.44 2.18 13.58
CA GLN A 2 -5.20 3.04 12.66
C GLN A 2 -5.45 4.43 13.26
N ASP A 3 -5.60 4.50 14.56
CA ASP A 3 -5.94 5.72 15.30
C ASP A 3 -4.73 6.56 15.74
N GLU A 4 -3.51 6.15 15.39
CA GLU A 4 -2.30 6.87 15.73
C GLU A 4 -1.97 7.93 14.68
N VAL A 5 -1.64 9.13 15.16
CA VAL A 5 -1.06 10.20 14.34
C VAL A 5 0.45 10.07 14.37
N LEU A 6 1.08 10.15 13.21
CA LEU A 6 2.54 10.16 13.09
C LEU A 6 3.00 11.53 12.57
N ALA A 7 3.84 12.19 13.32
CA ALA A 7 4.47 13.45 12.94
C ALA A 7 5.96 13.42 13.27
N VAL A 8 6.75 14.15 12.50
CA VAL A 8 8.22 14.17 12.63
C VAL A 8 8.77 15.58 12.57
N ALA A 9 9.91 15.78 13.21
CA ALA A 9 10.84 16.86 12.92
C ALA A 9 12.17 16.26 12.47
N TYR A 10 12.81 16.86 11.48
CA TYR A 10 14.09 16.40 10.97
C TYR A 10 14.89 17.53 10.34
N GLU A 11 16.19 17.33 10.24
CA GLU A 11 17.12 18.18 9.53
C GLU A 11 17.73 17.43 8.36
N TYR A 12 17.95 18.11 7.25
CA TYR A 12 18.63 17.54 6.08
C TYR A 12 19.54 18.56 5.43
N THR A 13 20.58 18.07 4.77
CA THR A 13 21.52 18.91 4.01
C THR A 13 21.29 18.72 2.52
N TYR A 14 21.12 19.83 1.80
CA TYR A 14 21.02 19.86 0.35
C TYR A 14 21.90 20.98 -0.22
N ALA A 15 22.70 20.67 -1.21
CA ALA A 15 23.64 21.60 -1.86
C ALA A 15 24.52 22.38 -0.87
N GLY A 16 24.94 21.74 0.23
CA GLY A 16 25.78 22.34 1.28
C GLY A 16 25.04 23.24 2.26
N GLN A 17 23.73 23.37 2.15
CA GLN A 17 22.89 24.11 3.10
C GLN A 17 22.07 23.14 3.95
N VAL A 18 21.89 23.51 5.21
CA VAL A 18 21.10 22.76 6.19
C VAL A 18 19.68 23.31 6.22
N TYR A 19 18.72 22.40 6.16
CA TYR A 19 17.28 22.71 6.21
C TYR A 19 16.64 21.95 7.35
N GLN A 20 15.88 22.65 8.18
CA GLN A 20 15.11 22.08 9.28
C GLN A 20 13.62 22.03 8.91
N VAL A 21 12.98 20.92 9.18
CA VAL A 21 11.53 20.71 9.01
C VAL A 21 10.93 20.32 10.36
N GLY A 22 10.04 21.15 10.85
CA GLY A 22 9.49 21.01 12.20
C GLY A 22 10.41 21.59 13.28
N GLU A 23 9.99 21.49 14.53
CA GLU A 23 10.71 21.97 15.71
C GLU A 23 11.16 20.77 16.55
N PHE A 24 12.44 20.78 16.98
CA PHE A 24 12.94 19.76 17.90
C PHE A 24 12.55 20.12 19.33
N SER A 25 12.22 19.11 20.14
CA SER A 25 11.97 19.29 21.58
C SER A 25 13.18 19.82 22.35
N THR A 26 14.39 19.58 21.83
CA THR A 26 15.65 20.10 22.36
C THR A 26 15.84 21.59 22.13
N ASP A 27 15.21 22.15 21.09
CA ASP A 27 15.28 23.58 20.75
C ASP A 27 14.26 24.41 21.55
N ALA A 28 13.31 23.71 22.18
CA ALA A 28 12.40 24.31 23.14
C ALA A 28 13.22 24.74 24.36
N SER A 29 13.79 25.94 24.30
CA SER A 29 14.57 26.54 25.37
C SER A 29 13.79 26.53 26.70
N GLU A 30 14.48 26.47 27.81
CA GLU A 30 13.94 26.54 29.18
C GLU A 30 12.97 27.71 29.45
N SER A 31 12.81 28.61 28.49
CA SER A 31 11.93 29.78 28.53
C SER A 31 10.48 29.50 28.09
N LEU A 32 10.17 28.32 27.51
CA LEU A 32 8.80 27.96 27.16
C LEU A 32 8.04 27.50 28.40
N LYS A 33 7.35 28.47 29.03
CA LYS A 33 6.35 28.14 30.06
C LYS A 33 5.27 27.25 29.44
N ALA A 34 4.93 26.14 30.08
CA ALA A 34 3.84 25.28 29.62
C ALA A 34 2.53 26.08 29.44
N PRO A 35 1.71 25.77 28.39
CA PRO A 35 1.89 24.69 27.42
C PRO A 35 2.80 25.06 26.25
N ALA A 36 3.90 24.33 26.06
CA ALA A 36 4.73 24.46 24.89
C ALA A 36 4.08 23.76 23.68
N THR A 37 4.02 24.47 22.54
CA THR A 37 3.50 23.92 21.30
C THR A 37 4.67 23.72 20.33
N LEU A 38 4.80 22.51 19.78
CA LEU A 38 5.78 22.20 18.75
C LEU A 38 5.10 22.09 17.38
N LEU A 39 5.72 22.68 16.38
CA LEU A 39 5.31 22.52 14.98
C LEU A 39 6.02 21.30 14.38
N LEU A 40 5.24 20.30 13.97
CA LEU A 40 5.75 19.04 13.41
C LEU A 40 5.21 18.80 12.01
N LYS A 41 5.98 18.10 11.18
CA LYS A 41 5.51 17.65 9.87
C LYS A 41 4.65 16.39 10.01
N LEU A 42 3.38 16.48 9.65
CA LEU A 42 2.46 15.36 9.69
C LEU A 42 2.78 14.36 8.58
N LEU A 43 2.99 13.09 8.94
CA LEU A 43 3.18 11.97 8.02
C LEU A 43 1.93 11.10 7.89
N LYS A 44 1.23 10.87 9.02
CA LYS A 44 0.01 10.08 9.06
C LYS A 44 -1.04 10.80 9.90
N SER A 45 -2.23 10.91 9.37
CA SER A 45 -3.43 11.42 10.03
C SER A 45 -4.36 10.26 10.41
N THR A 46 -5.28 10.48 11.33
CA THR A 46 -6.39 9.56 11.62
C THR A 46 -7.38 9.46 10.45
N ASN A 47 -7.49 10.51 9.64
CA ASN A 47 -8.32 10.53 8.44
C ASN A 47 -7.46 10.34 7.19
N ASN A 48 -7.54 9.17 6.59
CA ASN A 48 -6.79 8.78 5.40
C ASN A 48 -7.57 8.99 4.09
N ALA A 49 -8.72 9.68 4.11
CA ALA A 49 -9.47 9.95 2.88
C ALA A 49 -8.67 10.84 1.92
N PRO A 50 -8.67 10.55 0.60
CA PRO A 50 -7.93 11.30 -0.40
C PRO A 50 -8.63 12.62 -0.75
N ASN A 51 -8.81 13.48 0.24
CA ASN A 51 -9.37 14.81 0.03
C ASN A 51 -8.26 15.87 -0.09
N ARG A 52 -8.64 17.08 -0.52
CA ARG A 52 -7.71 18.20 -0.73
C ARG A 52 -6.84 18.52 0.51
N LYS A 53 -7.39 18.33 1.71
CA LYS A 53 -6.69 18.64 2.98
C LYS A 53 -5.65 17.58 3.36
N ASN A 54 -5.91 16.33 3.00
CA ASN A 54 -5.10 15.17 3.40
C ASN A 54 -4.23 14.62 2.27
N ARG A 55 -4.19 15.28 1.10
CA ARG A 55 -3.48 14.75 -0.08
C ARG A 55 -2.00 14.47 0.21
N GLY A 56 -1.33 15.34 0.94
CA GLY A 56 0.09 15.15 1.27
C GLY A 56 0.34 13.90 2.12
N THR A 57 -0.52 13.58 3.08
CA THR A 57 -0.41 12.34 3.89
C THR A 57 -0.86 11.11 3.11
N TRP A 58 -1.83 11.25 2.21
CA TRP A 58 -2.25 10.20 1.30
C TRP A 58 -1.11 9.75 0.37
N ASP A 59 -0.36 10.69 -0.17
CA ASP A 59 0.77 10.40 -1.07
C ASP A 59 1.94 9.69 -0.36
N LEU A 60 2.02 9.81 0.98
CA LEU A 60 3.01 9.12 1.81
C LEU A 60 2.58 7.70 2.23
N MET A 61 1.33 7.30 1.98
CA MET A 61 0.85 5.96 2.36
C MET A 61 1.53 4.86 1.53
N MET A 62 1.79 3.74 2.19
CA MET A 62 2.17 2.49 1.52
C MET A 62 0.93 1.89 0.87
N LYS A 63 0.69 2.19 -0.40
CA LYS A 63 -0.49 1.76 -1.16
C LYS A 63 -0.41 0.31 -1.64
N ASN A 64 0.69 -0.37 -1.35
CA ASN A 64 0.96 -1.76 -1.71
C ASN A 64 0.91 -2.73 -0.51
N VAL A 65 0.58 -2.26 0.70
CA VAL A 65 0.50 -3.10 1.90
C VAL A 65 -0.93 -3.12 2.43
N TYR A 66 -1.53 -4.31 2.48
CA TYR A 66 -2.92 -4.51 2.88
C TYR A 66 -2.99 -5.44 4.08
N SER A 67 -3.77 -5.07 5.10
CA SER A 67 -4.10 -5.95 6.20
C SER A 67 -5.32 -6.79 5.84
N ILE A 68 -5.22 -8.09 6.04
CA ILE A 68 -6.34 -9.03 5.82
C ILE A 68 -7.13 -9.33 7.10
N GLY A 69 -6.84 -8.61 8.19
CA GLY A 69 -7.55 -8.77 9.46
C GLY A 69 -7.22 -10.06 10.24
N ALA A 70 -6.24 -10.83 9.78
CA ALA A 70 -5.75 -12.02 10.46
C ALA A 70 -4.44 -11.74 11.19
N ASN A 71 -4.15 -12.49 12.24
CA ASN A 71 -2.86 -12.49 12.92
C ASN A 71 -2.30 -13.92 12.91
N GLN A 72 -0.98 -14.03 12.88
CA GLN A 72 -0.29 -15.33 12.89
C GLN A 72 -0.72 -16.24 11.74
N MET A 73 -0.61 -15.73 10.51
CA MET A 73 -0.91 -16.53 9.31
C MET A 73 0.06 -17.70 9.19
N SER A 74 -0.48 -18.87 8.83
CA SER A 74 0.34 -20.01 8.44
C SER A 74 0.53 -20.05 6.94
N SER A 75 1.73 -20.35 6.45
CA SER A 75 1.98 -20.58 5.04
C SER A 75 1.36 -21.89 4.54
N GLU A 76 1.09 -22.83 5.45
CA GLU A 76 0.45 -24.09 5.10
C GLU A 76 -1.00 -23.85 4.67
N ARG A 77 -1.30 -24.24 3.43
CA ARG A 77 -2.64 -24.10 2.83
C ARG A 77 -3.17 -22.66 2.79
N PHE A 78 -2.28 -21.66 2.81
CA PHE A 78 -2.69 -20.28 2.63
C PHE A 78 -3.06 -20.06 1.17
N GLU A 79 -4.28 -19.58 0.94
CA GLU A 79 -4.77 -19.22 -0.39
C GLU A 79 -5.23 -17.78 -0.37
N LEU A 80 -4.78 -17.01 -1.34
CA LEU A 80 -5.19 -15.63 -1.57
C LEU A 80 -5.74 -15.49 -2.99
N TYR A 81 -6.92 -14.94 -3.09
CA TYR A 81 -7.54 -14.63 -4.38
C TYR A 81 -7.75 -13.12 -4.51
N ILE A 82 -7.47 -12.60 -5.69
CA ILE A 82 -7.82 -11.24 -6.07
C ILE A 82 -9.02 -11.33 -7.00
N GLN A 83 -10.11 -10.72 -6.59
CA GLN A 83 -11.37 -10.80 -7.30
C GLN A 83 -11.89 -9.39 -7.60
N TYR A 84 -12.45 -9.24 -8.77
CA TYR A 84 -13.28 -8.11 -9.15
C TYR A 84 -14.75 -8.49 -9.00
N ARG A 85 -15.50 -7.71 -8.27
CA ARG A 85 -16.95 -7.86 -8.16
C ARG A 85 -17.65 -7.05 -9.24
N ASN A 86 -18.30 -7.74 -10.13
CA ASN A 86 -19.13 -7.06 -11.14
C ASN A 86 -20.48 -6.69 -10.51
N ASP A 87 -20.69 -5.40 -10.25
CA ASP A 87 -21.92 -4.89 -9.61
C ASP A 87 -23.18 -5.14 -10.44
N SER A 88 -23.05 -5.24 -11.77
CA SER A 88 -24.21 -5.49 -12.66
C SER A 88 -24.71 -6.93 -12.59
N VAL A 89 -23.84 -7.90 -12.31
CA VAL A 89 -24.15 -9.33 -12.33
C VAL A 89 -24.05 -9.94 -10.92
N GLY A 90 -23.37 -9.26 -10.00
CA GLY A 90 -23.16 -9.71 -8.62
C GLY A 90 -22.19 -10.90 -8.50
N THR A 91 -21.39 -11.17 -9.55
CA THR A 91 -20.43 -12.27 -9.56
C THR A 91 -19.02 -11.78 -9.31
N ASP A 92 -18.28 -12.55 -8.51
CA ASP A 92 -16.85 -12.31 -8.25
C ASP A 92 -16.02 -13.04 -9.32
N MET A 93 -15.15 -12.31 -10.00
CA MET A 93 -14.29 -12.83 -11.06
C MET A 93 -12.81 -12.59 -10.75
N GLN A 94 -11.98 -13.60 -11.03
CA GLN A 94 -10.53 -13.53 -10.83
C GLN A 94 -9.78 -12.91 -12.02
N TYR A 95 -10.49 -12.47 -13.04
CA TYR A 95 -9.95 -11.88 -14.26
C TYR A 95 -10.89 -10.82 -14.82
N LEU A 96 -10.37 -9.87 -15.58
CA LEU A 96 -11.17 -8.89 -16.29
C LEU A 96 -11.53 -9.40 -17.68
N MET A 97 -12.69 -8.96 -18.19
CA MET A 97 -13.19 -9.35 -19.51
C MET A 97 -12.77 -8.38 -20.61
N GLU A 98 -12.11 -7.28 -20.25
CA GLU A 98 -11.77 -6.18 -21.16
C GLU A 98 -10.29 -5.77 -20.99
N GLY A 99 -9.77 -4.98 -21.94
CA GLY A 99 -8.42 -4.48 -21.93
C GLY A 99 -7.32 -5.50 -22.30
N ASP A 100 -6.07 -5.10 -22.21
CA ASP A 100 -4.90 -5.91 -22.61
C ASP A 100 -4.66 -7.10 -21.67
N ILE A 101 -5.28 -7.07 -20.51
CA ILE A 101 -5.25 -8.16 -19.51
C ILE A 101 -6.46 -9.06 -19.54
N LYS A 102 -7.28 -8.98 -20.58
CA LYS A 102 -8.47 -9.82 -20.74
C LYS A 102 -8.15 -11.29 -20.52
N GLY A 103 -8.87 -11.92 -19.58
CA GLY A 103 -8.72 -13.34 -19.25
C GLY A 103 -7.45 -13.70 -18.47
N LYS A 104 -6.57 -12.75 -18.17
CA LYS A 104 -5.43 -13.00 -17.27
C LYS A 104 -5.90 -12.93 -15.82
N GLN A 105 -5.43 -13.86 -14.99
CA GLN A 105 -5.74 -13.84 -13.57
C GLN A 105 -5.18 -12.58 -12.90
N LEU A 106 -6.00 -11.90 -12.09
CA LEU A 106 -5.61 -10.66 -11.42
C LEU A 106 -4.42 -10.84 -10.48
N ILE A 107 -4.30 -12.00 -9.80
CA ILE A 107 -3.16 -12.31 -8.96
C ILE A 107 -1.83 -12.26 -9.75
N ARG A 108 -1.83 -12.73 -11.00
CA ARG A 108 -0.68 -12.65 -11.91
C ARG A 108 -0.40 -11.24 -12.38
N VAL A 109 -1.46 -10.47 -12.68
CA VAL A 109 -1.34 -9.05 -13.07
C VAL A 109 -0.70 -8.25 -11.93
N MET A 110 -1.00 -8.58 -10.68
CA MET A 110 -0.45 -7.94 -9.48
C MET A 110 0.93 -8.47 -9.07
N ASN A 111 1.57 -9.33 -9.88
CA ASN A 111 2.88 -9.94 -9.61
C ASN A 111 2.95 -10.76 -8.31
N LEU A 112 1.85 -11.36 -7.88
CA LEU A 112 1.76 -12.23 -6.72
C LEU A 112 1.72 -13.73 -7.08
N ASP A 113 1.87 -14.07 -8.37
CA ASP A 113 1.96 -15.40 -8.94
C ASP A 113 3.08 -15.40 -9.98
N ARG A 114 4.30 -15.66 -9.54
CA ARG A 114 5.52 -15.73 -10.37
C ARG A 114 6.25 -17.06 -10.23
N LEU A 115 5.96 -17.79 -9.17
CA LEU A 115 6.62 -19.02 -8.80
C LEU A 115 5.64 -20.21 -8.91
N ASP A 116 6.19 -21.40 -9.08
CA ASP A 116 5.45 -22.65 -8.92
C ASP A 116 5.57 -23.16 -7.47
N SER A 117 4.88 -24.23 -7.15
CA SER A 117 4.93 -24.89 -5.83
C SER A 117 6.33 -25.38 -5.42
N ARG A 118 7.31 -25.33 -6.32
CA ARG A 118 8.72 -25.72 -6.10
C ARG A 118 9.65 -24.51 -6.08
N ASN A 119 9.11 -23.28 -6.05
CA ASN A 119 9.83 -22.02 -6.13
C ASN A 119 10.63 -21.80 -7.43
N ASN A 120 10.25 -22.44 -8.54
CA ASN A 120 10.79 -22.11 -9.85
C ASN A 120 9.99 -20.94 -10.46
N THR A 121 10.62 -20.19 -11.35
CA THR A 121 9.96 -19.06 -12.06
C THR A 121 8.98 -19.60 -13.11
N ALA A 122 7.83 -20.05 -12.64
CA ALA A 122 6.73 -20.57 -13.45
C ALA A 122 5.39 -20.31 -12.74
N PRO A 123 4.62 -19.30 -13.17
CA PRO A 123 3.33 -18.98 -12.56
C PRO A 123 2.37 -20.16 -12.61
N ASP A 124 1.77 -20.53 -11.47
CA ASP A 124 0.86 -21.69 -11.33
C ASP A 124 -0.59 -21.30 -10.99
N GLY A 125 -0.90 -20.00 -10.91
CA GLY A 125 -2.22 -19.48 -10.58
C GLY A 125 -2.49 -19.34 -9.09
N ARG A 126 -1.46 -19.53 -8.26
CA ARG A 126 -1.55 -19.45 -6.80
C ARG A 126 -0.74 -18.28 -6.27
N PHE A 127 -1.07 -17.88 -5.05
CA PHE A 127 -0.34 -16.85 -4.33
C PHE A 127 1.05 -17.35 -3.90
N ASP A 128 2.08 -16.61 -4.27
CA ASP A 128 3.46 -16.85 -3.83
C ASP A 128 3.63 -16.38 -2.38
N TYR A 129 3.50 -17.27 -1.43
CA TYR A 129 3.70 -16.96 -0.01
C TYR A 129 5.19 -16.90 0.31
N VAL A 130 5.75 -15.69 0.39
CA VAL A 130 7.15 -15.46 0.78
C VAL A 130 7.18 -14.52 1.97
N GLU A 131 7.54 -15.04 3.16
CA GLU A 131 7.59 -14.26 4.39
C GLU A 131 8.54 -13.06 4.27
N GLY A 132 8.07 -11.89 4.68
CA GLY A 132 8.79 -10.65 4.58
C GLY A 132 8.81 -10.00 3.19
N TYR A 133 8.31 -10.68 2.15
CA TYR A 133 8.26 -10.16 0.78
C TYR A 133 6.83 -9.99 0.25
N THR A 134 6.03 -11.04 0.25
CA THR A 134 4.61 -11.00 -0.17
C THR A 134 3.65 -11.11 1.00
N ALA A 135 4.11 -11.62 2.13
CA ALA A 135 3.32 -11.79 3.33
C ALA A 135 4.12 -11.46 4.59
N VAL A 136 3.45 -10.90 5.60
CA VAL A 136 3.97 -10.74 6.96
C VAL A 136 3.03 -11.47 7.90
N SER A 137 3.40 -12.70 8.25
CA SER A 137 2.57 -13.63 9.01
C SER A 137 2.14 -13.08 10.37
N SER A 138 3.08 -12.47 11.09
CA SER A 138 2.86 -11.95 12.45
C SER A 138 1.76 -10.88 12.54
N THR A 139 1.57 -10.10 11.49
CA THR A 139 0.63 -8.97 11.47
C THR A 139 -0.50 -9.12 10.46
N GLY A 140 -0.58 -10.25 9.76
CA GLY A 140 -1.62 -10.49 8.76
C GLY A 140 -1.62 -9.48 7.62
N ARG A 141 -0.45 -9.20 7.05
CA ARG A 141 -0.31 -8.25 5.95
C ARG A 141 0.13 -8.93 4.67
N ILE A 142 -0.45 -8.49 3.57
CA ILE A 142 -0.03 -8.85 2.22
C ILE A 142 0.68 -7.65 1.61
N ILE A 143 1.84 -7.89 1.02
CA ILE A 143 2.65 -6.90 0.35
C ILE A 143 2.62 -7.20 -1.15
N PHE A 144 2.15 -6.25 -1.92
CA PHE A 144 2.18 -6.34 -3.37
C PHE A 144 3.54 -5.85 -3.89
N PRO A 145 4.21 -6.61 -4.78
CA PRO A 145 5.48 -6.19 -5.39
C PRO A 145 5.34 -5.01 -6.38
N VAL A 146 4.21 -4.35 -6.40
CA VAL A 146 3.88 -3.18 -7.22
C VAL A 146 3.33 -2.07 -6.34
N LEU A 147 3.67 -0.81 -6.62
CA LEU A 147 3.40 0.30 -5.70
C LEU A 147 1.92 0.65 -5.54
N GLU A 148 1.16 0.66 -6.60
CA GLU A 148 -0.27 1.00 -6.59
C GLU A 148 -1.05 -0.09 -7.35
N PRO A 149 -1.22 -1.28 -6.74
CA PRO A 149 -1.76 -2.45 -7.43
C PRO A 149 -3.15 -2.19 -8.02
N PHE A 150 -4.05 -1.56 -7.27
CA PHE A 150 -5.42 -1.23 -7.66
C PHE A 150 -5.58 0.20 -8.19
N GLY A 151 -4.51 0.88 -8.51
CA GLY A 151 -4.49 2.21 -9.11
C GLY A 151 -3.67 2.21 -10.39
N SER A 152 -2.61 3.02 -10.42
CA SER A 152 -1.79 3.24 -11.63
C SER A 152 -1.21 1.97 -12.25
N HIS A 153 -0.94 0.92 -11.46
CA HIS A 153 -0.47 -0.36 -12.00
C HIS A 153 -1.58 -1.08 -12.79
N LEU A 154 -2.79 -1.20 -12.24
CA LEU A 154 -3.92 -1.83 -12.90
C LEU A 154 -4.33 -1.06 -14.15
N GLU A 155 -4.44 0.27 -14.05
CA GLU A 155 -4.73 1.16 -15.19
C GLU A 155 -3.77 0.94 -16.35
N LYS A 156 -2.47 0.91 -16.06
CA LYS A 156 -1.41 0.64 -17.03
C LYS A 156 -1.51 -0.75 -17.65
N ALA A 157 -1.87 -1.76 -16.83
CA ALA A 157 -2.00 -3.12 -17.29
C ALA A 157 -3.23 -3.30 -18.20
N ILE A 158 -4.32 -2.60 -17.93
CA ILE A 158 -5.54 -2.59 -18.78
C ILE A 158 -5.26 -1.94 -20.15
N GLY A 159 -4.35 -0.95 -20.21
CA GLY A 159 -3.88 -0.32 -21.44
C GLY A 159 -4.87 0.66 -22.08
N ASN A 160 -6.10 0.76 -21.60
CA ASN A 160 -7.12 1.67 -22.11
C ASN A 160 -7.78 2.45 -20.96
N PRO A 161 -7.59 3.79 -20.86
CA PRO A 161 -8.10 4.59 -19.76
C PRO A 161 -9.63 4.53 -19.61
N ALA A 162 -10.38 4.52 -20.71
CA ALA A 162 -11.84 4.46 -20.67
C ALA A 162 -12.37 3.11 -20.14
N ILE A 163 -11.57 2.04 -20.27
CA ILE A 163 -11.87 0.75 -19.66
C ILE A 163 -11.45 0.75 -18.20
N ALA A 164 -10.30 1.34 -17.89
CA ALA A 164 -9.76 1.38 -16.53
C ALA A 164 -10.67 2.15 -15.55
N GLU A 165 -11.36 3.18 -16.01
CA GLU A 165 -12.35 3.92 -15.20
C GLU A 165 -13.53 3.07 -14.70
N LYS A 166 -13.73 1.87 -15.23
CA LYS A 166 -14.80 0.95 -14.81
C LYS A 166 -14.38 0.09 -13.61
N TYR A 167 -13.09 -0.01 -13.35
CA TYR A 167 -12.48 -0.88 -12.34
C TYR A 167 -11.69 -0.07 -11.29
#